data_3c0e8f9a7c6969b5648044da43c6e275
#
_entry.id   3c0e8f9a7c6969b5648044da43c6e275
#
_cell.length_a   1.000
_cell.length_b   1.000
_cell.length_c   1.000
_cell.angle_alpha   90.00
_cell.angle_beta   90.00
_cell.angle_gamma   90.00
#
_symmetry.space_group_name_H-M   'P 1'
#
loop_
_entity.id
_entity.type
_entity.pdbx_description
1 polymer ?
#
loop_
_entity_poly.entity_id
_entity_poly.type
_entity_poly.pdbx_seq_one_letter_code
_entity_poly.pdbx_strand_id
1 'polypeptide(L)'
;MFHQTLDLPEALVTGREDIYLGWFYRTYPARPDAIPEADIAEYLRVYRQPGALRAGFSYYRALPQDIADNAALAARFKLPMPVLGLGGDRSWGRGMEVVESLRRLAVDVQGGVVENCGHFMPEEQPEDLLRRLIAFLG
;
A
#
# COMPACT_ATOMS: atom_id res chain seq x y z
N MET A 1 6.15 -9.83 12.36
CA MET A 1 4.98 -10.73 12.44
C MET A 1 4.61 -11.28 11.07
N PHE A 2 4.39 -10.46 10.06
CA PHE A 2 3.91 -10.87 8.71
C PHE A 2 4.76 -11.94 8.00
N HIS A 3 6.06 -11.93 8.20
CA HIS A 3 7.00 -12.85 7.53
C HIS A 3 7.09 -14.24 8.18
N GLN A 4 6.40 -14.45 9.29
CA GLN A 4 6.50 -15.71 10.02
C GLN A 4 5.89 -16.86 9.21
N THR A 5 6.53 -18.02 9.27
CA THR A 5 6.10 -19.26 8.63
C THR A 5 5.21 -20.09 9.54
N LEU A 6 4.82 -21.28 9.08
CA LEU A 6 4.01 -22.24 9.85
C LEU A 6 2.66 -21.69 10.30
N ASP A 7 2.08 -20.78 9.47
CA ASP A 7 0.75 -20.20 9.68
C ASP A 7 0.57 -19.40 10.99
N LEU A 8 1.66 -18.97 11.60
CA LEU A 8 1.59 -18.23 12.86
C LEU A 8 0.77 -16.94 12.76
N PRO A 9 0.94 -16.07 11.72
CA PRO A 9 0.09 -14.89 11.55
C PRO A 9 -1.38 -15.24 11.38
N GLU A 10 -1.68 -16.25 10.57
CA GLU A 10 -3.04 -16.72 10.33
C GLU A 10 -3.69 -17.22 11.63
N ALA A 11 -2.97 -18.04 12.40
CA ALA A 11 -3.48 -18.56 13.66
C ALA A 11 -3.76 -17.47 14.71
N LEU A 12 -2.98 -16.39 14.70
CA LEU A 12 -3.16 -15.27 15.62
C LEU A 12 -4.29 -14.33 15.20
N VAL A 13 -4.54 -14.18 13.91
CA VAL A 13 -5.49 -13.20 13.35
C VAL A 13 -6.86 -13.79 13.07
N THR A 14 -6.95 -15.08 12.72
CA THR A 14 -8.24 -15.74 12.44
C THR A 14 -9.20 -15.57 13.62
N GLY A 15 -10.40 -15.05 13.31
CA GLY A 15 -11.43 -14.70 14.29
C GLY A 15 -11.17 -13.39 15.04
N ARG A 16 -10.13 -12.64 14.67
CA ARG A 16 -9.78 -11.31 15.22
C ARG A 16 -9.43 -10.32 14.12
N GLU A 17 -9.94 -10.56 12.91
CA GLU A 17 -9.66 -9.72 11.73
C GLU A 17 -10.05 -8.26 11.96
N ASP A 18 -11.16 -8.03 12.65
CA ASP A 18 -11.65 -6.69 13.02
C ASP A 18 -10.69 -5.94 13.94
N ILE A 19 -10.08 -6.64 14.90
CA ILE A 19 -9.08 -6.04 15.80
C ILE A 19 -7.82 -5.75 15.01
N TYR A 20 -7.30 -6.75 14.28
CA TYR A 20 -6.01 -6.67 13.64
C TYR A 20 -6.02 -5.76 12.40
N LEU A 21 -6.88 -6.04 11.43
CA LEU A 21 -6.98 -5.23 10.20
C LEU A 21 -7.63 -3.88 10.46
N GLY A 22 -8.66 -3.84 11.31
CA GLY A 22 -9.32 -2.60 11.70
C GLY A 22 -8.37 -1.59 12.37
N TRP A 23 -7.34 -2.07 13.08
CA TRP A 23 -6.30 -1.20 13.62
C TRP A 23 -5.57 -0.46 12.49
N PHE A 24 -5.17 -1.14 11.40
CA PHE A 24 -4.51 -0.50 10.26
C PHE A 24 -5.43 0.52 9.58
N TYR A 25 -6.69 0.14 9.33
CA TYR A 25 -7.66 1.01 8.68
C TYR A 25 -7.96 2.30 9.44
N ARG A 26 -7.78 2.31 10.77
CA ARG A 26 -8.00 3.50 11.62
C ARG A 26 -6.74 4.26 12.00
N THR A 27 -5.55 3.66 11.88
CA THR A 27 -4.29 4.30 12.33
C THR A 27 -3.39 4.73 11.19
N TYR A 28 -3.50 4.14 10.00
CA TYR A 28 -2.66 4.46 8.85
C TYR A 28 -3.19 5.61 7.99
N PRO A 29 -4.49 5.92 7.95
CA PRO A 29 -4.98 7.12 7.27
C PRO A 29 -4.50 8.41 7.95
N ALA A 30 -4.68 9.53 7.26
CA ALA A 30 -4.47 10.87 7.83
C ALA A 30 -5.42 11.18 9.01
N ARG A 31 -6.61 10.58 8.97
CA ARG A 31 -7.63 10.68 10.03
C ARG A 31 -8.23 9.31 10.32
N PRO A 32 -8.56 9.01 11.58
CA PRO A 32 -9.11 7.69 11.97
C PRO A 32 -10.46 7.34 11.30
N ASP A 33 -11.20 8.35 10.87
CA ASP A 33 -12.53 8.26 10.23
C ASP A 33 -12.50 8.39 8.71
N ALA A 34 -11.30 8.37 8.10
CA ALA A 34 -11.14 8.55 6.66
C ALA A 34 -11.73 7.39 5.83
N ILE A 35 -11.75 6.19 6.39
CA ILE A 35 -12.41 5.03 5.77
C ILE A 35 -13.71 4.77 6.52
N PRO A 36 -14.87 4.83 5.83
CA PRO A 36 -16.16 4.56 6.46
C PRO A 36 -16.26 3.16 7.07
N GLU A 37 -16.93 3.02 8.18
CA GLU A 37 -17.12 1.71 8.85
C GLU A 37 -17.80 0.68 7.95
N ALA A 38 -18.66 1.10 7.01
CA ALA A 38 -19.29 0.22 6.03
C ALA A 38 -18.25 -0.41 5.07
N ASP A 39 -17.25 0.37 4.65
CA ASP A 39 -16.19 -0.10 3.76
C ASP A 39 -15.21 -1.00 4.53
N ILE A 40 -14.89 -0.64 5.76
CA ILE A 40 -14.10 -1.52 6.66
C ILE A 40 -14.81 -2.87 6.85
N ALA A 41 -16.13 -2.86 7.06
CA ALA A 41 -16.91 -4.09 7.20
C ALA A 41 -16.84 -4.97 5.94
N GLU A 42 -16.85 -4.37 4.75
CA GLU A 42 -16.71 -5.10 3.48
C GLU A 42 -15.29 -5.69 3.32
N TYR A 43 -14.24 -4.94 3.64
CA TYR A 43 -12.88 -5.47 3.63
C TYR A 43 -12.73 -6.65 4.59
N LEU A 44 -13.26 -6.52 5.80
CA LEU A 44 -13.26 -7.60 6.79
C LEU A 44 -14.06 -8.83 6.32
N ARG A 45 -15.19 -8.62 5.63
CA ARG A 45 -15.96 -9.72 5.04
C ARG A 45 -15.13 -10.53 4.05
N VAL A 46 -14.33 -9.87 3.23
CA VAL A 46 -13.42 -10.54 2.28
C VAL A 46 -12.31 -11.27 3.02
N TYR A 47 -11.65 -10.63 3.98
CA TYR A 47 -10.53 -11.24 4.71
C TYR A 47 -10.93 -12.40 5.63
N ARG A 48 -12.21 -12.52 6.00
CA ARG A 48 -12.77 -13.68 6.73
C ARG A 48 -13.01 -14.91 5.85
N GLN A 49 -12.87 -14.78 4.53
CA GLN A 49 -13.01 -15.94 3.63
C GLN A 49 -11.83 -16.92 3.80
N PRO A 50 -12.09 -18.24 3.63
CA PRO A 50 -11.02 -19.23 3.72
C PRO A 50 -9.84 -18.89 2.78
N GLY A 51 -8.63 -18.86 3.32
CA GLY A 51 -7.42 -18.58 2.57
C GLY A 51 -7.08 -17.09 2.35
N ALA A 52 -8.01 -16.15 2.60
CA ALA A 52 -7.77 -14.73 2.35
C ALA A 52 -6.63 -14.14 3.19
N LEU A 53 -6.58 -14.43 4.50
CA LEU A 53 -5.46 -14.03 5.36
C LEU A 53 -4.13 -14.62 4.88
N ARG A 54 -4.12 -15.90 4.48
CA ARG A 54 -2.92 -16.55 3.93
C ARG A 54 -2.44 -15.84 2.66
N ALA A 55 -3.34 -15.53 1.75
CA ALA A 55 -3.02 -14.78 0.54
C ALA A 55 -2.42 -13.40 0.88
N GLY A 56 -3.05 -12.64 1.77
CA GLY A 56 -2.54 -11.35 2.23
C GLY A 56 -1.14 -11.45 2.87
N PHE A 57 -0.92 -12.39 3.79
CA PHE A 57 0.39 -12.56 4.42
C PHE A 57 1.45 -13.11 3.46
N SER A 58 1.08 -13.81 2.39
CA SER A 58 2.02 -14.31 1.39
C SER A 58 2.74 -13.19 0.64
N TYR A 59 2.12 -12.02 0.42
CA TYR A 59 2.82 -10.85 -0.10
C TYR A 59 4.03 -10.47 0.78
N TYR A 60 3.85 -10.46 2.09
CA TYR A 60 4.95 -10.12 3.00
C TYR A 60 6.03 -11.21 3.06
N ARG A 61 5.66 -12.48 2.86
CA ARG A 61 6.62 -13.59 2.79
C ARG A 61 7.45 -13.55 1.50
N ALA A 62 6.91 -13.00 0.41
CA ALA A 62 7.62 -12.80 -0.84
C ALA A 62 8.63 -11.63 -0.80
N LEU A 63 8.42 -10.63 0.07
CA LEU A 63 9.24 -9.41 0.11
C LEU A 63 10.76 -9.62 0.09
N PRO A 64 11.37 -10.59 0.82
CA PRO A 64 12.81 -10.78 0.76
C PRO A 64 13.31 -11.14 -0.65
N GLN A 65 12.56 -11.99 -1.36
CA GLN A 65 12.88 -12.36 -2.74
C GLN A 65 12.63 -11.18 -3.69
N ASP A 66 11.48 -10.50 -3.55
CA ASP A 66 11.14 -9.33 -4.38
C ASP A 66 12.18 -8.22 -4.25
N ILE A 67 12.69 -7.98 -3.03
CA ILE A 67 13.75 -6.99 -2.78
C ILE A 67 15.04 -7.38 -3.52
N ALA A 68 15.43 -8.65 -3.46
CA ALA A 68 16.62 -9.14 -4.16
C ALA A 68 16.48 -9.05 -5.68
N ASP A 69 15.34 -9.46 -6.21
CA ASP A 69 15.06 -9.43 -7.66
C ASP A 69 14.97 -7.99 -8.18
N ASN A 70 14.29 -7.10 -7.45
CA ASN A 70 14.20 -5.68 -7.81
C ASN A 70 15.57 -5.00 -7.78
N ALA A 71 16.42 -5.30 -6.79
CA ALA A 71 17.78 -4.79 -6.73
C ALA A 71 18.62 -5.27 -7.93
N ALA A 72 18.51 -6.54 -8.29
CA ALA A 72 19.19 -7.11 -9.44
C ALA A 72 18.73 -6.48 -10.77
N LEU A 73 17.43 -6.23 -10.92
CA LEU A 73 16.88 -5.54 -12.09
C LEU A 73 17.36 -4.09 -12.17
N ALA A 74 17.27 -3.35 -11.07
CA ALA A 74 17.67 -1.95 -11.00
C ALA A 74 19.16 -1.74 -11.30
N ALA A 75 20.02 -2.72 -10.99
CA ALA A 75 21.44 -2.70 -11.34
C ALA A 75 21.71 -2.84 -12.85
N ARG A 76 20.74 -3.35 -13.62
CA ARG A 76 20.89 -3.63 -15.05
C ARG A 76 20.34 -2.53 -15.94
N PHE A 77 19.23 -1.94 -15.58
CA PHE A 77 18.59 -0.86 -16.34
C PHE A 77 17.61 -0.07 -15.45
N LYS A 78 17.29 1.13 -15.91
CA LYS A 78 16.15 1.90 -15.37
C LYS A 78 14.92 1.69 -16.23
N LEU A 79 13.74 1.78 -15.63
CA LEU A 79 12.45 1.74 -16.33
C LEU A 79 12.40 2.88 -17.35
N PRO A 80 12.23 2.58 -18.65
CA PRO A 80 12.23 3.61 -19.69
C PRO A 80 10.91 4.34 -19.87
N MET A 81 9.80 3.75 -19.37
CA MET A 81 8.48 4.38 -19.43
C MET A 81 8.33 5.43 -18.35
N PRO A 82 7.44 6.43 -18.54
CA PRO A 82 7.05 7.35 -17.47
C PRO A 82 6.47 6.59 -16.27
N VAL A 83 6.79 7.04 -15.08
CA VAL A 83 6.31 6.48 -13.81
C VAL A 83 5.68 7.58 -12.97
N LEU A 84 4.47 7.35 -12.46
CA LEU A 84 3.80 8.25 -11.52
C LEU A 84 4.04 7.78 -10.09
N GLY A 85 4.67 8.63 -9.27
CA GLY A 85 4.88 8.39 -7.83
C GLY A 85 4.07 9.37 -6.99
N LEU A 86 3.19 8.84 -6.12
CA LEU A 86 2.38 9.66 -5.22
C LEU A 86 2.55 9.19 -3.79
N GLY A 87 2.77 10.12 -2.85
CA GLY A 87 2.84 9.83 -1.43
C GLY A 87 2.02 10.81 -0.62
N GLY A 88 1.26 10.34 0.36
CA GLY A 88 0.51 11.19 1.27
C GLY A 88 1.41 11.96 2.24
N ASP A 89 1.00 13.16 2.66
CA ASP A 89 1.77 14.04 3.56
C ASP A 89 1.58 13.72 5.05
N ARG A 90 0.67 12.80 5.39
CA ARG A 90 0.30 12.47 6.77
C ARG A 90 0.56 11.00 7.08
N SER A 91 0.63 10.68 8.38
CA SER A 91 0.71 9.32 8.89
C SER A 91 1.69 8.45 8.08
N TRP A 92 1.24 7.34 7.52
CA TRP A 92 2.04 6.39 6.75
C TRP A 92 2.07 6.67 5.23
N GLY A 93 1.80 7.91 4.81
CA GLY A 93 1.76 8.29 3.39
C GLY A 93 3.12 8.42 2.72
N ARG A 94 4.20 8.63 3.48
CA ARG A 94 5.62 8.71 3.06
C ARG A 94 6.00 9.90 2.18
N GLY A 95 5.08 10.76 1.79
CA GLY A 95 5.37 12.02 1.09
C GLY A 95 6.28 11.87 -0.12
N MET A 96 7.27 12.76 -0.23
CA MET A 96 8.24 12.78 -1.34
C MET A 96 9.18 11.56 -1.40
N GLU A 97 9.33 10.80 -0.31
CA GLU A 97 10.14 9.58 -0.32
C GLU A 97 9.71 8.58 -1.41
N VAL A 98 8.40 8.52 -1.73
CA VAL A 98 7.88 7.66 -2.80
C VAL A 98 8.50 8.07 -4.14
N VAL A 99 8.44 9.35 -4.48
CA VAL A 99 9.01 9.88 -5.73
C VAL A 99 10.53 9.69 -5.79
N GLU A 100 11.23 9.99 -4.70
CA GLU A 100 12.69 9.87 -4.62
C GLU A 100 13.14 8.41 -4.77
N SER A 101 12.39 7.47 -4.20
CA SER A 101 12.70 6.04 -4.36
C SER A 101 12.53 5.59 -5.82
N LEU A 102 11.49 6.05 -6.50
CA LEU A 102 11.23 5.74 -7.91
C LEU A 102 12.26 6.36 -8.86
N ARG A 103 12.80 7.55 -8.56
CA ARG A 103 13.87 8.19 -9.34
C ARG A 103 15.16 7.36 -9.42
N ARG A 104 15.36 6.45 -8.50
CA ARG A 104 16.48 5.49 -8.55
C ARG A 104 16.22 4.38 -9.58
N LEU A 105 14.95 4.10 -9.88
CA LEU A 105 14.51 2.95 -10.66
C LEU A 105 14.02 3.32 -12.07
N ALA A 106 13.64 4.57 -12.31
CA ALA A 106 13.07 5.02 -13.57
C ALA A 106 13.79 6.24 -14.13
N VAL A 107 13.67 6.45 -15.45
CA VAL A 107 14.27 7.59 -16.16
C VAL A 107 13.40 8.84 -16.01
N ASP A 108 12.09 8.68 -16.18
CA ASP A 108 11.08 9.74 -16.06
C ASP A 108 10.13 9.43 -14.89
N VAL A 109 10.21 10.23 -13.83
CA VAL A 109 9.34 10.09 -12.65
C VAL A 109 8.60 11.38 -12.41
N GLN A 110 7.30 11.32 -12.56
CA GLN A 110 6.34 12.39 -12.30
C GLN A 110 5.63 12.14 -10.97
N GLY A 111 4.90 13.16 -10.49
CA GLY A 111 4.10 13.04 -9.29
C GLY A 111 4.55 13.94 -8.15
N GLY A 112 4.29 13.53 -6.92
CA GLY A 112 4.58 14.35 -5.74
C GLY A 112 3.74 13.98 -4.53
N VAL A 113 3.56 14.96 -3.64
CA VAL A 113 2.82 14.79 -2.41
C VAL A 113 1.33 15.02 -2.63
N VAL A 114 0.52 14.19 -1.99
CA VAL A 114 -0.94 14.35 -1.86
C VAL A 114 -1.23 14.86 -0.46
N GLU A 115 -1.86 16.03 -0.38
CA GLU A 115 -2.14 16.71 0.88
C GLU A 115 -3.29 16.05 1.64
N ASN A 116 -3.24 16.12 2.98
CA ASN A 116 -4.24 15.55 3.88
C ASN A 116 -4.51 14.05 3.62
N CYS A 117 -3.48 13.32 3.25
CA CYS A 117 -3.52 11.92 2.86
C CYS A 117 -2.50 11.10 3.64
N GLY A 118 -2.91 9.95 4.12
CA GLY A 118 -2.05 8.94 4.73
C GLY A 118 -1.76 7.79 3.77
N HIS A 119 -2.01 6.58 4.23
CA HIS A 119 -1.64 5.35 3.52
C HIS A 119 -2.64 4.93 2.45
N PHE A 120 -3.92 5.20 2.65
CA PHE A 120 -5.00 4.69 1.81
C PHE A 120 -5.50 5.77 0.84
N MET A 121 -4.64 6.23 -0.04
CA MET A 121 -4.90 7.36 -0.93
C MET A 121 -6.21 7.27 -1.72
N PRO A 122 -6.64 6.13 -2.28
CA PRO A 122 -7.92 6.02 -2.96
C PRO A 122 -9.13 6.29 -2.05
N GLU A 123 -9.02 5.96 -0.78
CA GLU A 123 -10.07 6.17 0.23
C GLU A 123 -10.06 7.60 0.78
N GLU A 124 -8.87 8.17 0.91
CA GLU A 124 -8.66 9.44 1.59
C GLU A 124 -8.77 10.65 0.67
N GLN A 125 -8.28 10.52 -0.59
CA GLN A 125 -8.22 11.59 -1.58
C GLN A 125 -8.59 11.09 -2.99
N PRO A 126 -9.77 10.48 -3.19
CA PRO A 126 -10.14 9.86 -4.46
C PRO A 126 -10.16 10.85 -5.65
N GLU A 127 -10.65 12.07 -5.42
CA GLU A 127 -10.76 13.09 -6.48
C GLU A 127 -9.38 13.60 -6.91
N ASP A 128 -8.47 13.88 -5.98
CA ASP A 128 -7.12 14.31 -6.29
C ASP A 128 -6.33 13.20 -6.99
N LEU A 129 -6.47 11.96 -6.50
CA LEU A 129 -5.88 10.79 -7.14
C LEU A 129 -6.37 10.63 -8.59
N LEU A 130 -7.69 10.66 -8.80
CA LEU A 130 -8.29 10.51 -10.12
C LEU A 130 -7.82 11.61 -11.08
N ARG A 131 -7.81 12.87 -10.64
CA ARG A 131 -7.32 14.00 -11.43
C ARG A 131 -5.87 13.81 -11.87
N ARG A 132 -4.98 13.36 -10.96
CA ARG A 132 -3.57 13.11 -11.26
C ARG A 132 -3.38 11.91 -12.19
N LEU A 133 -4.17 10.85 -12.02
CA LEU A 133 -4.15 9.69 -12.92
C LEU A 133 -4.58 10.05 -14.33
N ILE A 134 -5.67 10.81 -14.50
CA ILE A 134 -6.13 11.27 -15.80
C ILE A 134 -5.06 12.17 -16.46
N ALA A 135 -4.48 13.09 -15.72
CA ALA A 135 -3.43 13.96 -16.26
C ALA A 135 -2.16 13.20 -16.69
N PHE A 136 -1.86 12.10 -16.02
CA PHE A 136 -0.69 11.26 -16.34
C PHE A 136 -0.94 10.32 -17.51
N LEU A 137 -2.15 9.77 -17.62
CA LEU A 137 -2.49 8.78 -18.64
C LEU A 137 -2.94 9.42 -19.99
N GLY A 138 -3.34 10.68 -19.99
CA GLY A 138 -3.77 11.42 -21.19
C GLY A 138 -5.28 11.39 -21.33
#